data_0aa5d0412bf1db0e8f7b8aa87f24ab7c
#
_entry.id   0aa5d0412bf1db0e8f7b8aa87f24ab7c
#
_cell.length_a   1.000
_cell.length_b   1.000
_cell.length_c   1.000
_cell.angle_alpha   90.00
_cell.angle_beta   90.00
_cell.angle_gamma   90.00
#
_symmetry.space_group_name_H-M   'P 1'
#
loop_
_entity.id
_entity.type
_entity.pdbx_description
1 polymer ?
#
loop_
_entity_poly.entity_id
_entity_poly.type
_entity_poly.pdbx_seq_one_letter_code
_entity_poly.pdbx_strand_id
1 'polypeptide(L)'
;LKHFALYGYGGDNIWTTEQALRENYLRPFHDAVVDGGALGMMTTYQGVGAEHSETTEALLVGVLRGEWDFKGAITTDYIGTNSYGDSLLRCGGNFSMGARINNVAGVTYSESSPIRLQHRMRDAVHQILYMYLRADYNEQQYLANPDSDNETFISSNSITSWIWWKPMLYTIDAVVGIGCALWVILLLISVGMHTPPKKKAENAAAVERDGEGGGEQ
;
A
#
# COMPACT_ATOMS: atom_id res chain seq x y z
N LEU A 1 4.71 -5.92 -0.24
CA LEU A 1 3.28 -6.22 -0.09
C LEU A 1 2.78 -5.78 1.27
N LYS A 2 1.53 -5.26 1.34
CA LYS A 2 0.92 -4.88 2.64
C LYS A 2 -0.59 -4.78 2.53
N HIS A 3 -1.29 -4.89 3.61
CA HIS A 3 -0.85 -5.31 4.94
C HIS A 3 -1.29 -6.75 5.15
N PHE A 4 -0.36 -7.62 5.48
CA PHE A 4 -0.60 -9.06 5.55
C PHE A 4 -1.13 -9.45 6.94
N ALA A 5 -2.34 -10.02 7.05
CA ALA A 5 -3.19 -10.38 5.92
C ALA A 5 -4.55 -9.65 5.96
N LEU A 6 -5.09 -9.35 7.09
CA LEU A 6 -6.42 -8.78 7.27
C LEU A 6 -6.29 -7.33 7.77
N TYR A 7 -6.41 -6.36 6.90
CA TYR A 7 -6.43 -4.95 7.28
C TYR A 7 -7.85 -4.42 7.17
N GLY A 8 -8.54 -4.34 8.32
CA GLY A 8 -9.91 -3.87 8.41
C GLY A 8 -10.03 -2.53 9.16
N TYR A 9 -11.22 -1.96 9.09
CA TYR A 9 -11.54 -0.73 9.83
C TYR A 9 -11.67 -1.03 11.34
N GLY A 10 -11.10 -0.17 12.18
CA GLY A 10 -11.37 -0.15 13.63
C GLY A 10 -10.29 -0.77 14.52
N GLY A 11 -9.27 -1.41 14.00
CA GLY A 11 -8.16 -1.95 14.80
C GLY A 11 -8.48 -3.20 15.63
N ASP A 12 -9.65 -3.79 15.46
CA ASP A 12 -10.08 -4.99 16.16
C ASP A 12 -9.55 -6.27 15.51
N ASN A 13 -9.51 -7.37 16.28
CA ASN A 13 -9.19 -8.67 15.75
C ASN A 13 -10.27 -9.14 14.77
N ILE A 14 -9.85 -9.68 13.64
CA ILE A 14 -10.75 -10.13 12.58
C ILE A 14 -10.92 -11.64 12.66
N TRP A 15 -12.17 -12.07 12.77
CA TRP A 15 -12.56 -13.45 12.83
C TRP A 15 -13.13 -13.87 11.47
N THR A 16 -12.58 -14.94 10.92
CA THR A 16 -13.02 -15.50 9.64
C THR A 16 -12.80 -17.00 9.63
N THR A 17 -13.42 -17.70 8.70
CA THR A 17 -13.12 -19.13 8.46
C THR A 17 -11.80 -19.25 7.70
N GLU A 18 -11.11 -20.36 7.86
CA GLU A 18 -9.87 -20.62 7.10
C GLU A 18 -10.11 -20.59 5.58
N GLN A 19 -11.24 -21.12 5.13
CA GLN A 19 -11.61 -21.06 3.71
C GLN A 19 -11.72 -19.59 3.23
N ALA A 20 -12.48 -18.76 3.92
CA ALA A 20 -12.64 -17.36 3.54
C ALA A 20 -11.31 -16.60 3.64
N LEU A 21 -10.48 -16.91 4.66
CA LEU A 21 -9.14 -16.35 4.79
C LEU A 21 -8.29 -16.67 3.55
N ARG A 22 -8.22 -17.94 3.15
CA ARG A 22 -7.38 -18.40 2.03
C ARG A 22 -7.90 -17.92 0.67
N GLU A 23 -9.20 -18.03 0.43
CA GLU A 23 -9.77 -17.74 -0.89
C GLU A 23 -9.90 -16.24 -1.19
N ASN A 24 -10.20 -15.42 -0.17
CA ASN A 24 -10.46 -14.00 -0.38
C ASN A 24 -9.31 -13.10 0.08
N TYR A 25 -8.78 -13.33 1.28
CA TYR A 25 -7.84 -12.38 1.90
C TYR A 25 -6.37 -12.71 1.62
N LEU A 26 -6.02 -13.98 1.64
CA LEU A 26 -4.65 -14.42 1.35
C LEU A 26 -4.36 -14.51 -0.15
N ARG A 27 -5.36 -14.69 -0.99
CA ARG A 27 -5.20 -14.91 -2.42
C ARG A 27 -4.37 -13.83 -3.13
N PRO A 28 -4.60 -12.52 -2.94
CA PRO A 28 -3.78 -11.49 -3.58
C PRO A 28 -2.30 -11.54 -3.15
N PHE A 29 -2.04 -11.90 -1.90
CA PHE A 29 -0.67 -12.05 -1.40
C PHE A 29 -0.01 -13.31 -1.96
N HIS A 30 -0.75 -14.42 -2.03
CA HIS A 30 -0.28 -15.65 -2.65
C HIS A 30 0.19 -15.41 -4.08
N ASP A 31 -0.65 -14.82 -4.92
CA ASP A 31 -0.34 -14.58 -6.33
C ASP A 31 0.86 -13.63 -6.48
N ALA A 32 0.97 -12.61 -5.64
CA ALA A 32 2.10 -11.70 -5.64
C ALA A 32 3.41 -12.36 -5.16
N VAL A 33 3.36 -13.33 -4.25
CA VAL A 33 4.53 -14.07 -3.77
C VAL A 33 4.92 -15.17 -4.74
N VAL A 34 3.97 -16.05 -5.08
CA VAL A 34 4.24 -17.28 -5.84
C VAL A 34 4.45 -16.97 -7.32
N ASP A 35 3.57 -16.17 -7.91
CA ASP A 35 3.63 -15.85 -9.33
C ASP A 35 4.47 -14.58 -9.59
N GLY A 36 4.40 -13.60 -8.69
CA GLY A 36 5.09 -12.32 -8.82
C GLY A 36 6.49 -12.25 -8.23
N GLY A 37 6.91 -13.24 -7.44
CA GLY A 37 8.24 -13.28 -6.83
C GLY A 37 8.52 -12.16 -5.81
N ALA A 38 7.49 -11.63 -5.13
CA ALA A 38 7.66 -10.56 -4.16
C ALA A 38 8.52 -10.98 -2.97
N LEU A 39 9.42 -10.11 -2.52
CA LEU A 39 10.38 -10.38 -1.44
C LEU A 39 10.21 -9.49 -0.20
N GLY A 40 9.23 -8.58 -0.20
CA GLY A 40 8.95 -7.70 0.93
C GLY A 40 7.51 -7.85 1.40
N MET A 41 7.32 -8.07 2.70
CA MET A 41 6.01 -8.22 3.33
C MET A 41 5.92 -7.34 4.58
N MET A 42 4.80 -6.64 4.75
CA MET A 42 4.48 -5.90 5.96
C MET A 42 3.24 -6.51 6.60
N THR A 43 3.30 -6.75 7.91
CA THR A 43 2.16 -7.23 8.68
C THR A 43 1.11 -6.11 8.91
N THR A 44 0.01 -6.43 9.54
CA THR A 44 -1.07 -5.49 9.84
C THR A 44 -1.17 -5.21 11.34
N TYR A 45 -1.85 -4.13 11.71
CA TYR A 45 -2.17 -3.83 13.11
C TYR A 45 -3.20 -4.77 13.73
N GLN A 46 -4.03 -5.41 12.91
CA GLN A 46 -5.09 -6.27 13.39
C GLN A 46 -4.58 -7.67 13.74
N GLY A 47 -5.32 -8.34 14.61
CA GLY A 47 -5.16 -9.76 14.82
C GLY A 47 -5.95 -10.60 13.83
N VAL A 48 -5.48 -11.80 13.61
CA VAL A 48 -6.20 -12.86 12.90
C VAL A 48 -6.72 -13.84 13.96
N GLY A 49 -8.02 -13.82 14.22
CA GLY A 49 -8.59 -14.54 15.34
C GLY A 49 -8.12 -13.97 16.68
N ALA A 50 -7.59 -14.80 17.55
CA ALA A 50 -7.11 -14.42 18.87
C ALA A 50 -5.66 -13.92 18.90
N GLU A 51 -4.92 -14.04 17.79
CA GLU A 51 -3.49 -13.69 17.74
C GLU A 51 -3.26 -12.45 16.89
N HIS A 52 -2.34 -11.62 17.34
CA HIS A 52 -1.89 -10.47 16.54
C HIS A 52 -1.16 -10.96 15.29
N SER A 53 -1.36 -10.31 14.14
CA SER A 53 -0.77 -10.75 12.86
C SER A 53 0.74 -10.93 12.91
N GLU A 54 1.43 -10.12 13.70
CA GLU A 54 2.89 -10.15 13.87
C GLU A 54 3.36 -11.33 14.73
N THR A 55 2.47 -11.95 15.49
CA THR A 55 2.78 -13.04 16.43
C THR A 55 2.17 -14.37 16.02
N THR A 56 1.48 -14.42 14.89
CA THR A 56 0.84 -15.64 14.38
C THR A 56 1.85 -16.49 13.62
N GLU A 57 2.53 -17.39 14.32
CA GLU A 57 3.52 -18.30 13.69
C GLU A 57 2.90 -19.16 12.59
N ALA A 58 1.66 -19.60 12.76
CA ALA A 58 0.96 -20.40 11.76
C ALA A 58 0.83 -19.64 10.42
N LEU A 59 0.58 -18.33 10.47
CA LEU A 59 0.45 -17.51 9.29
C LEU A 59 1.80 -17.16 8.67
N LEU A 60 2.76 -16.67 9.49
CA LEU A 60 4.04 -16.18 9.00
C LEU A 60 5.02 -17.30 8.62
N VAL A 61 5.07 -18.36 9.42
CA VAL A 61 5.96 -19.50 9.16
C VAL A 61 5.22 -20.60 8.41
N GLY A 62 4.03 -20.99 8.86
CA GLY A 62 3.27 -22.07 8.24
C GLY A 62 2.87 -21.74 6.82
N VAL A 63 2.06 -20.71 6.64
CA VAL A 63 1.51 -20.36 5.33
C VAL A 63 2.55 -19.64 4.48
N LEU A 64 3.03 -18.47 4.91
CA LEU A 64 3.83 -17.60 4.07
C LEU A 64 5.19 -18.24 3.71
N ARG A 65 5.91 -18.78 4.68
CA ARG A 65 7.23 -19.38 4.41
C ARG A 65 7.16 -20.86 4.05
N GLY A 66 6.26 -21.61 4.69
CA GLY A 66 6.14 -23.07 4.48
C GLY A 66 5.40 -23.44 3.20
N GLU A 67 4.17 -22.93 3.04
CA GLU A 67 3.34 -23.29 1.88
C GLU A 67 3.73 -22.52 0.62
N TRP A 68 4.03 -21.21 0.73
CA TRP A 68 4.31 -20.34 -0.42
C TRP A 68 5.80 -20.13 -0.69
N ASP A 69 6.67 -20.75 0.10
CA ASP A 69 8.13 -20.67 -0.05
C ASP A 69 8.69 -19.23 -0.06
N PHE A 70 8.07 -18.31 0.69
CA PHE A 70 8.51 -16.93 0.77
C PHE A 70 9.89 -16.79 1.38
N LYS A 71 10.86 -16.33 0.61
CA LYS A 71 12.27 -16.19 1.01
C LYS A 71 12.62 -14.79 1.53
N GLY A 72 11.72 -13.84 1.35
CA GLY A 72 11.98 -12.43 1.62
C GLY A 72 11.86 -12.03 3.08
N ALA A 73 11.90 -10.73 3.33
CA ALA A 73 11.84 -10.14 4.65
C ALA A 73 10.41 -9.69 5.02
N ILE A 74 10.07 -9.86 6.31
CA ILE A 74 8.81 -9.45 6.90
C ILE A 74 9.08 -8.34 7.91
N THR A 75 8.40 -7.21 7.79
CA THR A 75 8.41 -6.11 8.76
C THR A 75 7.05 -5.95 9.42
N THR A 76 7.02 -5.34 10.61
CA THR A 76 5.76 -4.86 11.20
C THR A 76 5.22 -3.68 10.41
N ASP A 77 3.97 -3.32 10.61
CA ASP A 77 3.49 -1.97 10.38
C ASP A 77 4.09 -1.02 11.43
N TYR A 78 3.80 0.28 11.40
CA TYR A 78 4.36 1.25 12.33
C TYR A 78 3.76 1.06 13.74
N ILE A 79 4.56 0.53 14.66
CA ILE A 79 4.09 0.15 16.02
C ILE A 79 4.47 1.14 17.13
N GLY A 80 5.03 2.30 16.80
CA GLY A 80 5.36 3.34 17.78
C GLY A 80 6.25 2.86 18.91
N THR A 81 5.73 2.89 20.14
CA THR A 81 6.43 2.45 21.36
C THR A 81 6.12 1.01 21.77
N ASN A 82 5.10 0.40 21.20
CA ASN A 82 4.69 -0.97 21.49
C ASN A 82 5.51 -1.92 20.64
N SER A 83 6.43 -2.64 21.23
CA SER A 83 7.37 -3.48 20.49
C SER A 83 6.99 -4.94 20.66
N TYR A 84 6.54 -5.55 19.59
CA TYR A 84 6.41 -7.00 19.46
C TYR A 84 7.69 -7.65 18.88
N GLY A 85 8.82 -6.93 18.90
CA GLY A 85 10.03 -7.32 18.18
C GLY A 85 10.54 -8.74 18.49
N ASP A 86 10.54 -9.15 19.76
CA ASP A 86 10.88 -10.53 20.14
C ASP A 86 9.83 -11.52 19.62
N SER A 87 8.56 -11.22 19.79
CA SER A 87 7.47 -12.08 19.33
C SER A 87 7.46 -12.19 17.82
N LEU A 88 7.64 -11.07 17.10
CA LEU A 88 7.76 -11.09 15.64
C LEU A 88 8.91 -11.99 15.18
N LEU A 89 10.10 -11.83 15.78
CA LEU A 89 11.27 -12.65 15.43
C LEU A 89 11.04 -14.13 15.70
N ARG A 90 10.43 -14.49 16.86
CA ARG A 90 10.05 -15.87 17.19
C ARG A 90 9.09 -16.46 16.17
N CYS A 91 8.19 -15.65 15.64
CA CYS A 91 7.19 -16.03 14.66
C CYS A 91 7.65 -15.87 13.20
N GLY A 92 8.95 -15.68 12.94
CA GLY A 92 9.52 -15.72 11.60
C GLY A 92 9.57 -14.38 10.87
N GLY A 93 9.30 -13.27 11.55
CA GLY A 93 9.54 -11.93 11.03
C GLY A 93 11.02 -11.51 11.13
N ASN A 94 11.35 -10.36 10.57
CA ASN A 94 12.73 -9.94 10.39
C ASN A 94 13.06 -8.62 11.08
N PHE A 95 12.23 -7.60 10.95
CA PHE A 95 12.47 -6.30 11.56
C PHE A 95 11.16 -5.55 11.83
N SER A 96 11.26 -4.60 12.74
CA SER A 96 10.16 -3.79 13.21
C SER A 96 10.24 -2.40 12.61
N MET A 97 9.13 -1.89 12.09
CA MET A 97 9.00 -0.51 11.63
C MET A 97 8.53 0.38 12.78
N GLY A 98 9.43 1.19 13.31
CA GLY A 98 9.10 2.12 14.37
C GLY A 98 10.24 3.09 14.67
N ALA A 99 9.92 4.23 15.27
CA ALA A 99 10.89 5.29 15.55
C ALA A 99 11.98 4.90 16.58
N ARG A 100 11.88 3.72 17.18
CA ARG A 100 12.76 3.28 18.27
C ARG A 100 13.12 1.80 18.16
N ILE A 101 13.82 1.43 17.09
CA ILE A 101 14.46 0.12 16.96
C ILE A 101 15.35 -0.19 18.18
N ASN A 102 15.91 0.83 18.81
CA ASN A 102 16.78 0.69 19.99
C ASN A 102 16.05 0.40 21.31
N ASN A 103 14.73 0.46 21.31
CA ASN A 103 13.90 0.15 22.48
C ASN A 103 12.97 -1.04 22.20
N VAL A 104 13.48 -2.08 21.58
CA VAL A 104 12.91 -3.42 21.76
C VAL A 104 13.19 -3.77 23.21
N ALA A 105 12.31 -3.26 24.10
CA ALA A 105 12.52 -3.24 25.52
C ALA A 105 12.82 -4.66 26.02
N GLY A 106 14.01 -4.86 26.52
CA GLY A 106 14.35 -6.03 27.31
C GLY A 106 14.85 -7.25 26.53
N VAL A 107 14.99 -7.21 25.21
CA VAL A 107 15.57 -8.34 24.48
C VAL A 107 17.03 -8.08 24.16
N THR A 108 17.89 -8.44 25.07
CA THR A 108 19.33 -8.55 24.79
C THR A 108 19.56 -9.93 24.18
N TYR A 109 19.80 -9.96 22.90
CA TYR A 109 20.24 -11.20 22.23
C TYR A 109 21.68 -11.48 22.65
N SER A 110 21.92 -12.66 23.16
CA SER A 110 23.23 -13.11 23.60
C SER A 110 23.38 -14.59 23.30
N GLU A 111 24.59 -15.11 23.50
CA GLU A 111 24.85 -16.54 23.39
C GLU A 111 24.02 -17.37 24.40
N SER A 112 23.52 -16.73 25.46
CA SER A 112 22.63 -17.36 26.44
C SER A 112 21.15 -17.35 26.03
N SER A 113 20.79 -16.73 24.90
CA SER A 113 19.42 -16.77 24.39
C SER A 113 18.98 -18.19 24.07
N PRO A 114 17.68 -18.52 24.19
CA PRO A 114 17.18 -19.83 23.83
C PRO A 114 17.58 -20.22 22.41
N ILE A 115 18.02 -21.44 22.21
CA ILE A 115 18.55 -21.92 20.93
C ILE A 115 17.59 -21.69 19.76
N ARG A 116 16.28 -21.85 19.98
CA ARG A 116 15.26 -21.55 18.98
C ARG A 116 15.31 -20.09 18.53
N LEU A 117 15.53 -19.16 19.46
CA LEU A 117 15.62 -17.73 19.12
C LEU A 117 16.90 -17.43 18.33
N GLN A 118 18.03 -18.05 18.68
CA GLN A 118 19.28 -17.92 17.92
C GLN A 118 19.10 -18.41 16.47
N HIS A 119 18.42 -19.53 16.27
CA HIS A 119 18.08 -20.01 14.92
C HIS A 119 17.19 -19.01 14.17
N ARG A 120 16.16 -18.46 14.81
CA ARG A 120 15.29 -17.44 14.19
C ARG A 120 16.06 -16.17 13.83
N MET A 121 16.98 -15.73 14.65
CA MET A 121 17.86 -14.59 14.33
C MET A 121 18.72 -14.85 13.10
N ARG A 122 19.33 -16.04 13.02
CA ARG A 122 20.11 -16.46 11.86
C ARG A 122 19.25 -16.49 10.59
N ASP A 123 18.07 -17.08 10.68
CA ASP A 123 17.12 -17.15 9.56
C ASP A 123 16.68 -15.74 9.12
N ALA A 124 16.42 -14.84 10.08
CA ALA A 124 16.03 -13.47 9.80
C ALA A 124 17.12 -12.70 9.04
N VAL A 125 18.36 -12.81 9.48
CA VAL A 125 19.52 -12.18 8.80
C VAL A 125 19.69 -12.76 7.39
N HIS A 126 19.58 -14.09 7.25
CA HIS A 126 19.68 -14.74 5.94
C HIS A 126 18.60 -14.24 4.96
N GLN A 127 17.37 -14.10 5.42
CA GLN A 127 16.24 -13.60 4.60
C GLN A 127 16.42 -12.13 4.21
N ILE A 128 16.90 -11.29 5.12
CA ILE A 128 17.22 -9.89 4.82
C ILE A 128 18.33 -9.81 3.75
N LEU A 129 19.42 -10.56 3.93
CA LEU A 129 20.52 -10.61 2.96
C LEU A 129 20.06 -11.14 1.61
N TYR A 130 19.21 -12.18 1.60
CA TYR A 130 18.65 -12.73 0.37
C TYR A 130 17.84 -11.67 -0.39
N MET A 131 16.95 -10.94 0.30
CA MET A 131 16.19 -9.86 -0.29
C MET A 131 17.11 -8.74 -0.81
N TYR A 132 18.11 -8.35 0.01
CA TYR A 132 19.04 -7.28 -0.34
C TYR A 132 19.86 -7.61 -1.59
N LEU A 133 20.39 -8.83 -1.69
CA LEU A 133 21.21 -9.28 -2.83
C LEU A 133 20.39 -9.42 -4.13
N ARG A 134 19.07 -9.55 -4.03
CA ARG A 134 18.18 -9.64 -5.20
C ARG A 134 17.54 -8.31 -5.59
N ALA A 135 17.86 -7.22 -4.91
CA ALA A 135 17.42 -5.91 -5.32
C ALA A 135 18.27 -5.42 -6.50
N ASP A 136 17.68 -5.32 -7.67
CA ASP A 136 18.31 -4.83 -8.92
C ASP A 136 19.11 -3.53 -8.74
N TYR A 137 18.60 -2.67 -7.86
CA TYR A 137 19.26 -1.42 -7.54
C TYR A 137 20.68 -1.61 -7.01
N ASN A 138 20.88 -2.60 -6.14
CA ASN A 138 22.19 -2.87 -5.55
C ASN A 138 23.16 -3.50 -6.56
N GLU A 139 22.66 -4.39 -7.43
CA GLU A 139 23.47 -5.00 -8.47
C GLU A 139 23.97 -3.95 -9.47
N GLN A 140 23.09 -3.11 -9.99
CA GLN A 140 23.45 -2.06 -10.95
C GLN A 140 24.42 -1.05 -10.34
N GLN A 141 24.27 -0.68 -9.08
CA GLN A 141 25.14 0.28 -8.44
C GLN A 141 26.49 -0.30 -8.07
N TYR A 142 26.54 -1.56 -7.65
CA TYR A 142 27.80 -2.28 -7.44
C TYR A 142 28.59 -2.43 -8.73
N LEU A 143 27.93 -2.78 -9.83
CA LEU A 143 28.56 -2.91 -11.14
C LEU A 143 29.03 -1.56 -11.70
N ALA A 144 28.34 -0.47 -11.38
CA ALA A 144 28.69 0.89 -11.81
C ALA A 144 29.85 1.49 -11.00
N ASN A 145 29.99 1.13 -9.72
CA ASN A 145 30.99 1.68 -8.80
C ASN A 145 31.49 0.61 -7.82
N PRO A 146 32.29 -0.35 -8.27
CA PRO A 146 32.77 -1.45 -7.43
C PRO A 146 33.70 -1.01 -6.27
N ASP A 147 34.29 0.18 -6.39
CA ASP A 147 35.25 0.74 -5.42
C ASP A 147 34.65 1.86 -4.53
N SER A 148 33.35 2.14 -4.62
CA SER A 148 32.74 3.15 -3.78
C SER A 148 32.50 2.63 -2.38
N ASP A 149 33.15 3.25 -1.40
CA ASP A 149 32.83 3.06 0.02
C ASP A 149 31.34 3.35 0.25
N ASN A 150 30.64 2.42 0.84
CA ASN A 150 29.19 2.24 0.90
C ASN A 150 28.38 3.37 1.55
N GLU A 151 28.93 4.53 1.85
CA GLU A 151 28.25 5.61 2.56
C GLU A 151 27.39 6.54 1.70
N THR A 152 27.46 6.44 0.37
CA THR A 152 26.73 7.35 -0.54
C THR A 152 25.53 6.71 -1.25
N PHE A 153 25.04 5.59 -0.78
CA PHE A 153 24.05 4.77 -1.46
C PHE A 153 22.62 5.37 -1.57
N ILE A 154 22.36 6.48 -0.92
CA ILE A 154 21.06 7.17 -1.05
C ILE A 154 21.27 8.62 -1.48
N SER A 155 21.84 8.81 -2.66
CA SER A 155 21.67 10.11 -3.34
C SER A 155 20.27 10.14 -3.93
N SER A 156 19.45 11.08 -3.46
CA SER A 156 18.08 11.30 -3.94
C SER A 156 17.99 11.58 -5.46
N ASN A 157 19.10 11.82 -6.12
CA ASN A 157 19.16 12.11 -7.55
C ASN A 157 19.12 10.86 -8.44
N SER A 158 19.49 9.67 -7.94
CA SER A 158 19.48 8.46 -8.77
C SER A 158 18.07 7.88 -8.95
N ILE A 159 17.17 8.09 -7.99
CA ILE A 159 15.77 7.63 -8.09
C ILE A 159 14.98 8.47 -9.09
N THR A 160 15.34 9.73 -9.28
CA THR A 160 14.59 10.64 -10.18
C THR A 160 14.91 10.43 -11.66
N SER A 161 16.08 9.90 -12.02
CA SER A 161 16.46 9.66 -13.41
C SER A 161 15.76 8.45 -14.04
N TRP A 162 15.24 7.55 -13.24
CA TRP A 162 14.68 6.27 -13.69
C TRP A 162 13.15 6.28 -13.90
N ILE A 163 12.50 7.41 -13.64
CA ILE A 163 11.05 7.49 -13.74
C ILE A 163 10.66 7.94 -15.18
N TRP A 164 10.99 7.11 -16.19
CA TRP A 164 10.61 7.36 -17.59
C TRP A 164 9.10 7.52 -17.81
N TRP A 165 8.28 6.96 -16.93
CA TRP A 165 6.82 7.06 -16.99
C TRP A 165 6.26 8.41 -16.48
N LYS A 166 7.02 9.21 -15.69
CA LYS A 166 6.56 10.52 -15.22
C LYS A 166 6.19 11.48 -16.36
N PRO A 167 7.03 11.70 -17.40
CA PRO A 167 6.63 12.54 -18.51
C PRO A 167 5.37 12.04 -19.21
N MET A 168 5.21 10.71 -19.34
CA MET A 168 4.03 10.11 -19.90
C MET A 168 2.79 10.39 -19.06
N LEU A 169 2.90 10.26 -17.74
CA LEU A 169 1.80 10.55 -16.82
C LEU A 169 1.37 12.03 -16.91
N TYR A 170 2.32 12.96 -16.87
CA TYR A 170 2.02 14.40 -17.03
C TYR A 170 1.38 14.71 -18.38
N THR A 171 1.75 14.01 -19.43
CA THR A 171 1.14 14.18 -20.75
C THR A 171 -0.31 13.68 -20.76
N ILE A 172 -0.57 12.53 -20.13
CA ILE A 172 -1.92 11.99 -19.98
C ILE A 172 -2.79 12.94 -19.15
N ASP A 173 -2.29 13.41 -18.01
CA ASP A 173 -3.02 14.34 -17.14
C ASP A 173 -3.35 15.65 -17.87
N ALA A 174 -2.42 16.19 -18.66
CA ALA A 174 -2.65 17.38 -19.46
C ALA A 174 -3.72 17.16 -20.53
N VAL A 175 -3.67 16.02 -21.25
CA VAL A 175 -4.66 15.69 -22.29
C VAL A 175 -6.06 15.51 -21.67
N VAL A 176 -6.15 14.80 -20.55
CA VAL A 176 -7.41 14.60 -19.83
C VAL A 176 -7.94 15.94 -19.31
N GLY A 177 -7.10 16.78 -18.71
CA GLY A 177 -7.47 18.09 -18.19
C GLY A 177 -7.98 19.02 -19.28
N ILE A 178 -7.31 19.08 -20.44
CA ILE A 178 -7.76 19.87 -21.60
C ILE A 178 -9.09 19.31 -22.13
N GLY A 179 -9.23 17.98 -22.25
CA GLY A 179 -10.47 17.34 -22.68
C GLY A 179 -11.66 17.67 -21.77
N CYS A 180 -11.46 17.59 -20.47
CA CYS A 180 -12.49 17.98 -19.49
C CYS A 180 -12.85 19.48 -19.59
N ALA A 181 -11.88 20.37 -19.74
CA ALA A 181 -12.13 21.80 -19.89
C ALA A 181 -12.94 22.10 -21.15
N LEU A 182 -12.59 21.51 -22.30
CA LEU A 182 -13.32 21.66 -23.55
C LEU A 182 -14.76 21.13 -23.43
N TRP A 183 -14.94 20.00 -22.76
CA TRP A 183 -16.27 19.44 -22.55
C TRP A 183 -17.15 20.35 -21.69
N VAL A 184 -16.60 20.94 -20.61
CA VAL A 184 -17.31 21.94 -19.79
C VAL A 184 -17.69 23.17 -20.61
N ILE A 185 -16.78 23.67 -21.45
CA ILE A 185 -17.05 24.82 -22.33
C ILE A 185 -18.21 24.49 -23.30
N LEU A 186 -18.19 23.30 -23.92
CA LEU A 186 -19.26 22.88 -24.81
C LEU A 186 -20.59 22.74 -24.09
N LEU A 187 -20.59 22.24 -22.85
CA LEU A 187 -21.80 22.20 -22.02
C LEU A 187 -22.35 23.60 -21.75
N LEU A 188 -21.50 24.55 -21.36
CA LEU A 188 -21.90 25.93 -21.08
C LEU A 188 -22.48 26.62 -22.34
N ILE A 189 -21.87 26.39 -23.49
CA ILE A 189 -22.40 26.89 -24.79
C ILE A 189 -23.75 26.27 -25.08
N SER A 190 -23.89 24.96 -24.90
CA SER A 190 -25.16 24.24 -25.13
C SER A 190 -26.28 24.77 -24.23
N VAL A 191 -26.01 24.97 -22.95
CA VAL A 191 -26.96 25.55 -21.99
C VAL A 191 -27.30 26.98 -22.39
N GLY A 192 -26.32 27.79 -22.78
CA GLY A 192 -26.52 29.17 -23.23
C GLY A 192 -27.37 29.28 -24.49
N MET A 193 -27.25 28.31 -25.43
CA MET A 193 -28.10 28.24 -26.64
C MET A 193 -29.53 27.83 -26.38
N HIS A 194 -29.78 27.07 -25.28
CA HIS A 194 -31.12 26.60 -24.94
C HIS A 194 -31.86 27.53 -23.97
N THR A 195 -31.20 28.53 -23.40
CA THR A 195 -31.89 29.53 -22.58
C THR A 195 -32.55 30.58 -23.50
N PRO A 196 -33.89 30.71 -23.50
CA PRO A 196 -34.54 31.73 -24.31
C PRO A 196 -34.12 33.12 -23.85
N PRO A 197 -33.92 34.10 -24.77
CA PRO A 197 -33.52 35.44 -24.39
C PRO A 197 -34.58 36.04 -23.46
N LYS A 198 -34.13 36.70 -22.37
CA LYS A 198 -34.98 37.25 -21.29
C LYS A 198 -36.24 38.00 -21.79
N LYS A 199 -36.14 38.75 -22.90
CA LYS A 199 -37.25 39.44 -23.52
C LYS A 199 -38.37 38.50 -24.05
N LYS A 200 -38.01 37.28 -24.47
CA LYS A 200 -39.03 36.31 -24.94
C LYS A 200 -39.76 35.64 -23.79
N ALA A 201 -39.08 35.43 -22.66
CA ALA A 201 -39.69 34.90 -21.45
C ALA A 201 -40.66 35.92 -20.79
N GLU A 202 -40.26 37.23 -20.80
CA GLU A 202 -41.08 38.31 -20.27
C GLU A 202 -42.38 38.52 -21.12
N ASN A 203 -42.27 38.44 -22.44
CA ASN A 203 -43.41 38.54 -23.35
C ASN A 203 -44.31 37.30 -23.27
N ALA A 204 -43.78 36.09 -23.05
CA ALA A 204 -44.60 34.90 -22.86
C ALA A 204 -45.39 34.97 -21.53
N ALA A 205 -44.76 35.44 -20.46
CA ALA A 205 -45.41 35.62 -19.17
C ALA A 205 -46.44 36.77 -19.17
N ALA A 206 -46.29 37.77 -20.03
CA ALA A 206 -47.26 38.84 -20.21
C ALA A 206 -48.49 38.34 -20.97
N VAL A 207 -48.34 37.51 -22.01
CA VAL A 207 -49.43 36.93 -22.77
C VAL A 207 -50.27 35.96 -21.94
N GLU A 208 -49.63 35.17 -21.03
CA GLU A 208 -50.37 34.29 -20.11
C GLU A 208 -51.21 35.08 -19.10
N ARG A 209 -50.72 36.23 -18.60
CA ARG A 209 -51.51 37.09 -17.68
C ARG A 209 -52.71 37.78 -18.33
N ASP A 210 -52.55 38.13 -19.59
CA ASP A 210 -53.70 38.76 -20.34
C ASP A 210 -54.72 37.72 -20.77
N GLY A 211 -54.36 36.42 -20.83
CA GLY A 211 -55.26 35.32 -21.17
C GLY A 211 -56.18 34.86 -20.00
N GLU A 212 -55.76 35.06 -18.76
CA GLU A 212 -56.54 34.66 -17.57
C GLU A 212 -57.54 35.73 -17.10
N GLY A 213 -57.45 36.96 -17.63
CA GLY A 213 -58.35 38.06 -17.25
C GLY A 213 -59.67 38.16 -18.04
N GLY A 214 -59.97 37.25 -18.98
CA GLY A 214 -61.10 37.36 -19.91
C GLY A 214 -62.25 36.41 -19.68
N GLY A 215 -62.45 35.87 -18.50
CA GLY A 215 -63.44 34.83 -18.24
C GLY A 215 -64.46 35.09 -17.11
N GLU A 216 -64.88 36.33 -16.90
CA GLU A 216 -66.10 36.60 -16.04
C GLU A 216 -66.89 37.75 -16.61
N GLN A 217 -67.87 37.41 -17.38
CA GLN A 217 -69.16 38.12 -17.48
C GLN A 217 -70.26 37.13 -17.82
#